data_d341590664d60ce985683f555f945502
#
_entry.id   d341590664d60ce985683f555f945502
#
_cell.length_a   1.000
_cell.length_b   1.000
_cell.length_c   1.000
_cell.angle_alpha   90.00
_cell.angle_beta   90.00
_cell.angle_gamma   90.00
#
_symmetry.space_group_name_H-M   'P 1'
#
loop_
_entity.id
_entity.type
_entity.pdbx_description
1 polymer ?
#
loop_
_entity_poly.entity_id
_entity_poly.type
_entity_poly.pdbx_seq_one_letter_code
_entity_poly.pdbx_strand_id
1 'polypeptide(L)'
;NEEGLKKRFGNYVDNENIVYVPYDANKDIDFNFSVDYIIHGASNASPDLYISNPVDTMLSNFLGMKNLLDYALKKSVKSVVYVSSSEVYGKKENHTPYQEDEYGYVNILDVRASYSSSKRATETLCKSYSEQYGVAIKIVRPGHIYGPSLKITDKRISSAFMYDAIRGQNLVMKSKGEQLRSYCHSLD
;
A
#
# COMPACT_ATOMS: atom_id res chain seq x y z
N ASN A 1 -7.06 0.40 -14.05
CA ASN A 1 -7.58 0.53 -15.41
C ASN A 1 -7.79 2.01 -15.72
N GLU A 2 -7.83 2.38 -16.99
CA GLU A 2 -7.93 3.77 -17.47
C GLU A 2 -9.19 4.50 -16.96
N GLU A 3 -10.32 3.82 -16.94
CA GLU A 3 -11.58 4.36 -16.42
C GLU A 3 -11.47 4.74 -14.93
N GLY A 4 -10.81 3.90 -14.13
CA GLY A 4 -10.56 4.19 -12.71
C GLY A 4 -9.62 5.37 -12.50
N LEU A 5 -8.68 5.58 -13.41
CA LEU A 5 -7.80 6.75 -13.44
C LEU A 5 -8.59 8.02 -13.78
N LYS A 6 -9.36 8.01 -14.87
CA LYS A 6 -10.22 9.14 -15.26
C LYS A 6 -11.15 9.56 -14.13
N LYS A 7 -11.75 8.60 -13.43
CA LYS A 7 -12.61 8.86 -12.28
C LYS A 7 -11.86 9.50 -11.10
N ARG A 8 -10.59 9.14 -10.87
CA ARG A 8 -9.79 9.63 -9.73
C ARG A 8 -9.10 10.95 -9.99
N PHE A 9 -8.58 11.12 -11.18
CA PHE A 9 -7.79 12.30 -11.53
C PHE A 9 -8.63 13.41 -12.20
N GLY A 10 -9.88 13.10 -12.61
CA GLY A 10 -10.82 14.09 -13.13
C GLY A 10 -10.19 14.99 -14.19
N ASN A 11 -10.14 16.28 -13.90
CA ASN A 11 -9.61 17.29 -14.82
C ASN A 11 -8.10 17.17 -15.12
N TYR A 12 -7.37 16.32 -14.39
CA TYR A 12 -5.94 16.10 -14.66
C TYR A 12 -5.65 15.00 -15.67
N VAL A 13 -6.67 14.25 -16.11
CA VAL A 13 -6.48 13.12 -17.05
C VAL A 13 -5.99 13.58 -18.41
N ASP A 14 -6.45 14.75 -18.86
CA ASP A 14 -6.07 15.35 -20.12
C ASP A 14 -4.87 16.30 -20.02
N ASN A 15 -4.17 16.28 -18.88
CA ASN A 15 -2.97 17.09 -18.71
C ASN A 15 -1.81 16.45 -19.50
N GLU A 16 -1.18 17.22 -20.38
CA GLU A 16 -0.07 16.79 -21.24
C GLU A 16 1.14 16.25 -20.48
N ASN A 17 1.28 16.60 -19.17
CA ASN A 17 2.33 16.12 -18.29
C ASN A 17 1.99 14.79 -17.61
N ILE A 18 0.80 14.20 -17.90
CA ILE A 18 0.38 12.92 -17.32
C ILE A 18 0.25 11.89 -18.44
N VAL A 19 1.08 10.86 -18.39
CA VAL A 19 1.05 9.74 -19.32
C VAL A 19 0.60 8.49 -18.60
N TYR A 20 -0.45 7.86 -19.09
CA TYR A 20 -0.92 6.58 -18.59
C TYR A 20 -0.22 5.42 -19.29
N VAL A 21 0.54 4.64 -18.54
CA VAL A 21 1.22 3.45 -19.04
C VAL A 21 0.69 2.22 -18.30
N PRO A 22 -0.20 1.41 -18.90
CA PRO A 22 -0.67 0.18 -18.29
C PRO A 22 0.45 -0.86 -18.24
N TYR A 23 0.74 -1.41 -17.07
CA TYR A 23 1.66 -2.52 -16.92
C TYR A 23 1.25 -3.45 -15.77
N ASP A 24 1.75 -4.67 -15.79
CA ASP A 24 1.59 -5.65 -14.72
C ASP A 24 2.86 -5.69 -13.87
N ALA A 25 2.74 -5.31 -12.59
CA ALA A 25 3.88 -5.28 -11.68
C ALA A 25 4.56 -6.65 -11.47
N ASN A 26 3.85 -7.75 -11.74
CA ASN A 26 4.41 -9.11 -11.67
C ASN A 26 5.28 -9.48 -12.88
N LYS A 27 5.37 -8.62 -13.89
CA LYS A 27 6.18 -8.80 -15.08
C LYS A 27 7.38 -7.88 -15.08
N ASP A 28 8.37 -8.23 -15.87
CA ASP A 28 9.53 -7.37 -16.07
C ASP A 28 9.11 -6.00 -16.61
N ILE A 29 9.73 -4.97 -16.06
CA ILE A 29 9.49 -3.59 -16.47
C ILE A 29 10.52 -3.22 -17.54
N ASP A 30 10.02 -2.81 -18.71
CA ASP A 30 10.86 -2.30 -19.79
C ASP A 30 10.17 -1.10 -20.46
N PHE A 31 10.25 0.06 -19.81
CA PHE A 31 9.79 1.30 -20.39
C PHE A 31 10.85 1.87 -21.35
N ASN A 32 10.39 2.41 -22.48
CA ASN A 32 11.23 3.05 -23.51
C ASN A 32 11.57 4.51 -23.20
N PHE A 33 11.28 4.98 -21.98
CA PHE A 33 11.58 6.32 -21.49
C PHE A 33 12.37 6.27 -20.19
N SER A 34 13.04 7.36 -19.84
CA SER A 34 13.75 7.49 -18.56
C SER A 34 12.80 7.82 -17.41
N VAL A 35 13.10 7.30 -16.24
CA VAL A 35 12.38 7.57 -15.00
C VAL A 35 13.38 8.05 -13.95
N ASP A 36 13.18 9.22 -13.40
CA ASP A 36 14.01 9.78 -12.34
C ASP A 36 13.59 9.32 -10.94
N TYR A 37 12.30 9.27 -10.69
CA TYR A 37 11.73 8.94 -9.38
C TYR A 37 10.57 7.96 -9.52
N ILE A 38 10.45 7.06 -8.56
CA ILE A 38 9.36 6.07 -8.52
C ILE A 38 8.64 6.15 -7.18
N ILE A 39 7.30 6.16 -7.23
CA ILE A 39 6.45 5.93 -6.05
C ILE A 39 5.70 4.61 -6.28
N HIS A 40 6.07 3.58 -5.54
CA HIS A 40 5.44 2.26 -5.66
C HIS A 40 4.34 2.08 -4.62
N GLY A 41 3.10 2.25 -5.06
CA GLY A 41 1.89 2.05 -4.24
C GLY A 41 1.02 0.87 -4.67
N ALA A 42 1.46 0.08 -5.66
CA ALA A 42 0.68 -1.05 -6.15
C ALA A 42 0.65 -2.19 -5.12
N SER A 43 -0.52 -2.52 -4.62
CA SER A 43 -0.74 -3.61 -3.65
C SER A 43 -2.22 -3.93 -3.51
N ASN A 44 -2.54 -5.18 -3.22
CA ASN A 44 -3.87 -5.62 -2.79
C ASN A 44 -4.09 -5.23 -1.31
N ALA A 45 -4.42 -3.98 -1.03
CA ALA A 45 -4.53 -3.43 0.32
C ALA A 45 -5.93 -3.59 0.95
N SER A 46 -6.89 -4.20 0.26
CA SER A 46 -8.23 -4.47 0.80
C SER A 46 -8.25 -5.79 1.57
N PRO A 47 -8.80 -5.83 2.81
CA PRO A 47 -8.96 -7.06 3.58
C PRO A 47 -9.63 -8.20 2.81
N ASP A 48 -10.67 -7.90 2.05
CA ASP A 48 -11.37 -8.90 1.24
C ASP A 48 -10.44 -9.54 0.21
N LEU A 49 -9.56 -8.74 -0.43
CA LEU A 49 -8.66 -9.23 -1.47
C LEU A 49 -7.53 -10.08 -0.90
N TYR A 50 -6.86 -9.67 0.16
CA TYR A 50 -5.73 -10.45 0.67
C TYR A 50 -6.19 -11.70 1.47
N ILE A 51 -7.47 -11.81 1.85
CA ILE A 51 -8.04 -13.04 2.40
C ILE A 51 -8.46 -14.00 1.28
N SER A 52 -9.10 -13.48 0.22
CA SER A 52 -9.56 -14.32 -0.90
C SER A 52 -8.44 -14.73 -1.87
N ASN A 53 -7.40 -13.91 -2.00
CA ASN A 53 -6.27 -14.12 -2.91
C ASN A 53 -4.91 -13.93 -2.19
N PRO A 54 -4.61 -14.75 -1.17
CA PRO A 54 -3.43 -14.56 -0.33
C PRO A 54 -2.11 -14.78 -1.10
N VAL A 55 -2.07 -15.75 -2.00
CA VAL A 55 -0.89 -16.05 -2.82
C VAL A 55 -0.56 -14.87 -3.73
N ASP A 56 -1.55 -14.38 -4.49
CA ASP A 56 -1.37 -13.23 -5.38
C ASP A 56 -0.98 -11.97 -4.61
N THR A 57 -1.50 -11.81 -3.40
CA THR A 57 -1.13 -10.68 -2.53
C THR A 57 0.34 -10.75 -2.14
N MET A 58 0.84 -11.93 -1.75
CA MET A 58 2.24 -12.11 -1.39
C MET A 58 3.16 -11.89 -2.60
N LEU A 59 2.83 -12.52 -3.71
CA LEU A 59 3.65 -12.45 -4.93
C LEU A 59 3.67 -11.04 -5.52
N SER A 60 2.52 -10.39 -5.63
CA SER A 60 2.46 -9.02 -6.17
C SER A 60 3.21 -8.00 -5.31
N ASN A 61 3.18 -8.13 -3.98
CA ASN A 61 3.95 -7.26 -3.10
C ASN A 61 5.45 -7.51 -3.25
N PHE A 62 5.89 -8.76 -3.24
CA PHE A 62 7.31 -9.08 -3.22
C PHE A 62 7.94 -9.06 -4.61
N LEU A 63 7.38 -9.81 -5.58
CA LEU A 63 7.90 -9.85 -6.95
C LEU A 63 7.69 -8.54 -7.67
N GLY A 64 6.55 -7.88 -7.48
CA GLY A 64 6.29 -6.57 -8.06
C GLY A 64 7.31 -5.54 -7.63
N MET A 65 7.68 -5.53 -6.35
CA MET A 65 8.75 -4.65 -5.87
C MET A 65 10.11 -5.07 -6.37
N LYS A 66 10.41 -6.38 -6.42
CA LYS A 66 11.68 -6.88 -6.99
C LYS A 66 11.88 -6.40 -8.43
N ASN A 67 10.89 -6.60 -9.29
CA ASN A 67 10.95 -6.20 -10.70
C ASN A 67 11.18 -4.69 -10.84
N LEU A 68 10.56 -3.90 -9.97
CA LEU A 68 10.72 -2.46 -9.94
C LEU A 68 12.13 -2.04 -9.47
N LEU A 69 12.68 -2.74 -8.48
CA LEU A 69 14.04 -2.47 -8.00
C LEU A 69 15.11 -2.88 -9.03
N ASP A 70 14.91 -3.99 -9.74
CA ASP A 70 15.77 -4.39 -10.86
C ASP A 70 15.75 -3.32 -11.97
N TYR A 71 14.56 -2.81 -12.32
CA TYR A 71 14.42 -1.71 -13.25
C TYR A 71 15.13 -0.44 -12.73
N ALA A 72 14.91 -0.07 -11.47
CA ALA A 72 15.53 1.11 -10.87
C ALA A 72 17.05 1.03 -10.90
N LEU A 73 17.61 -0.14 -10.61
CA LEU A 73 19.06 -0.39 -10.70
C LEU A 73 19.56 -0.29 -12.15
N LYS A 74 18.90 -0.98 -13.09
CA LYS A 74 19.24 -1.00 -14.52
C LYS A 74 19.21 0.38 -15.16
N LYS A 75 18.24 1.22 -14.77
CA LYS A 75 18.00 2.56 -15.34
C LYS A 75 18.59 3.70 -14.50
N SER A 76 19.30 3.40 -13.42
CA SER A 76 19.90 4.40 -12.52
C SER A 76 18.87 5.42 -12.01
N VAL A 77 17.70 4.94 -11.56
CA VAL A 77 16.65 5.77 -10.98
C VAL A 77 17.17 6.49 -9.74
N LYS A 78 16.92 7.78 -9.62
CA LYS A 78 17.46 8.64 -8.55
C LYS A 78 16.95 8.26 -7.16
N SER A 79 15.67 7.91 -7.05
CA SER A 79 15.09 7.43 -5.77
C SER A 79 13.78 6.70 -5.99
N VAL A 80 13.50 5.76 -5.08
CA VAL A 80 12.27 4.98 -5.02
C VAL A 80 11.60 5.21 -3.68
N VAL A 81 10.30 5.52 -3.67
CA VAL A 81 9.46 5.53 -2.46
C VAL A 81 8.61 4.27 -2.48
N TYR A 82 8.78 3.41 -1.49
CA TYR A 82 7.94 2.24 -1.28
C TYR A 82 6.83 2.55 -0.28
N VAL A 83 5.58 2.41 -0.73
CA VAL A 83 4.41 2.55 0.13
C VAL A 83 4.15 1.21 0.81
N SER A 84 4.64 1.06 2.04
CA SER A 84 4.41 -0.07 2.92
C SER A 84 3.06 0.06 3.65
N SER A 85 2.98 -0.31 4.90
CA SER A 85 1.77 -0.23 5.71
C SER A 85 2.09 -0.27 7.19
N SER A 86 1.25 0.33 8.02
CA SER A 86 1.30 0.14 9.48
C SER A 86 1.05 -1.32 9.92
N GLU A 87 0.51 -2.18 9.05
CA GLU A 87 0.34 -3.62 9.33
C GLU A 87 1.70 -4.35 9.52
N VAL A 88 2.82 -3.76 9.09
CA VAL A 88 4.17 -4.31 9.37
C VAL A 88 4.52 -4.31 10.86
N TYR A 89 3.92 -3.43 11.65
CA TYR A 89 4.16 -3.39 13.09
C TYR A 89 3.59 -4.62 13.82
N GLY A 90 2.53 -5.24 13.29
CA GLY A 90 1.88 -6.39 13.94
C GLY A 90 1.07 -5.97 15.18
N LYS A 91 0.95 -6.87 16.16
CA LYS A 91 0.23 -6.63 17.42
C LYS A 91 1.20 -6.41 18.56
N LYS A 92 0.94 -5.40 19.38
CA LYS A 92 1.64 -5.07 20.61
C LYS A 92 0.68 -5.29 21.79
N GLU A 93 1.16 -5.77 22.91
CA GLU A 93 0.32 -6.03 24.09
C GLU A 93 -0.10 -4.74 24.80
N ASN A 94 0.74 -3.73 24.75
CA ASN A 94 0.44 -2.42 25.31
C ASN A 94 -0.16 -1.48 24.24
N HIS A 95 -0.80 -0.41 24.68
CA HIS A 95 -1.44 0.59 23.81
C HIS A 95 -0.54 1.80 23.51
N THR A 96 0.78 1.67 23.71
CA THR A 96 1.71 2.74 23.36
C THR A 96 1.88 2.86 21.84
N PRO A 97 2.10 4.06 21.28
CA PRO A 97 2.43 4.21 19.87
C PRO A 97 3.68 3.38 19.51
N TYR A 98 3.70 2.86 18.27
CA TYR A 98 4.89 2.17 17.75
C TYR A 98 5.98 3.17 17.38
N GLN A 99 7.23 2.79 17.69
CA GLN A 99 8.41 3.40 17.08
C GLN A 99 8.75 2.66 15.77
N GLU A 100 9.53 3.27 14.91
CA GLU A 100 9.83 2.72 13.57
C GLU A 100 10.61 1.40 13.61
N ASP A 101 11.37 1.16 14.66
CA ASP A 101 12.19 -0.03 14.91
C ASP A 101 11.50 -1.09 15.78
N GLU A 102 10.27 -0.84 16.22
CA GLU A 102 9.47 -1.81 17.00
C GLU A 102 8.65 -2.72 16.07
N TYR A 103 8.68 -4.03 16.37
CA TYR A 103 7.90 -5.04 15.65
C TYR A 103 7.19 -5.95 16.64
N GLY A 104 5.86 -5.99 16.53
CA GLY A 104 5.01 -6.86 17.33
C GLY A 104 4.74 -8.20 16.64
N TYR A 105 3.89 -8.99 17.27
CA TYR A 105 3.53 -10.33 16.83
C TYR A 105 2.67 -10.32 15.56
N VAL A 106 3.00 -11.23 14.65
CA VAL A 106 2.17 -11.61 13.49
C VAL A 106 2.04 -13.13 13.49
N ASN A 107 0.80 -13.64 13.50
CA ASN A 107 0.56 -15.07 13.32
C ASN A 107 0.79 -15.43 11.84
N ILE A 108 1.99 -15.90 11.53
CA ILE A 108 2.40 -16.20 10.15
C ILE A 108 1.65 -17.37 9.50
N LEU A 109 0.96 -18.19 10.29
CA LEU A 109 0.14 -19.30 9.80
C LEU A 109 -1.34 -18.90 9.57
N ASP A 110 -1.71 -17.68 9.89
CA ASP A 110 -3.00 -17.12 9.54
C ASP A 110 -2.94 -16.56 8.12
N VAL A 111 -3.89 -16.95 7.26
CA VAL A 111 -4.00 -16.45 5.88
C VAL A 111 -4.02 -14.92 5.80
N ARG A 112 -4.62 -14.27 6.80
CA ARG A 112 -4.63 -12.81 6.93
C ARG A 112 -3.21 -12.22 7.00
N ALA A 113 -2.23 -12.96 7.49
CA ALA A 113 -0.83 -12.52 7.57
C ALA A 113 -0.15 -12.38 6.21
N SER A 114 -0.76 -12.87 5.12
CA SER A 114 -0.23 -12.75 3.76
C SER A 114 0.13 -11.30 3.40
N TYR A 115 -0.70 -10.35 3.80
CA TYR A 115 -0.46 -8.92 3.56
C TYR A 115 0.67 -8.37 4.44
N SER A 116 0.57 -8.49 5.76
CA SER A 116 1.58 -7.94 6.69
C SER A 116 2.95 -8.61 6.52
N SER A 117 2.99 -9.93 6.32
CA SER A 117 4.22 -10.68 6.11
C SER A 117 4.90 -10.33 4.78
N SER A 118 4.12 -10.21 3.69
CA SER A 118 4.70 -9.78 2.41
C SER A 118 5.20 -8.35 2.45
N LYS A 119 4.50 -7.43 3.14
CA LYS A 119 4.99 -6.06 3.35
C LYS A 119 6.30 -6.03 4.14
N ARG A 120 6.42 -6.81 5.23
CA ARG A 120 7.69 -6.97 5.98
C ARG A 120 8.82 -7.50 5.09
N ALA A 121 8.57 -8.60 4.37
CA ALA A 121 9.56 -9.17 3.46
C ALA A 121 10.00 -8.17 2.39
N THR A 122 9.06 -7.39 1.87
CA THR A 122 9.36 -6.36 0.85
C THR A 122 10.17 -5.20 1.43
N GLU A 123 9.94 -4.77 2.68
CA GLU A 123 10.81 -3.78 3.34
C GLU A 123 12.24 -4.31 3.49
N THR A 124 12.38 -5.58 3.90
CA THR A 124 13.69 -6.25 3.96
C THR A 124 14.36 -6.29 2.59
N LEU A 125 13.60 -6.60 1.52
CA LEU A 125 14.11 -6.57 0.15
C LEU A 125 14.60 -5.18 -0.25
N CYS A 126 13.82 -4.13 0.05
CA CYS A 126 14.23 -2.73 -0.18
C CYS A 126 15.55 -2.40 0.51
N LYS A 127 15.68 -2.76 1.80
CA LYS A 127 16.91 -2.56 2.56
C LYS A 127 18.09 -3.32 1.94
N SER A 128 17.86 -4.57 1.51
CA SER A 128 18.88 -5.40 0.86
C SER A 128 19.38 -4.78 -0.45
N TYR A 129 18.48 -4.27 -1.30
CA TYR A 129 18.88 -3.57 -2.53
C TYR A 129 19.63 -2.27 -2.25
N SER A 130 19.25 -1.54 -1.22
CA SER A 130 19.95 -0.33 -0.80
C SER A 130 21.38 -0.64 -0.35
N GLU A 131 21.57 -1.65 0.48
CA GLU A 131 22.88 -2.05 0.99
C GLU A 131 23.78 -2.71 -0.08
N GLN A 132 23.21 -3.59 -0.88
CA GLN A 132 23.98 -4.39 -1.83
C GLN A 132 24.28 -3.64 -3.12
N TYR A 133 23.38 -2.79 -3.60
CA TYR A 133 23.47 -2.16 -4.91
C TYR A 133 23.45 -0.63 -4.86
N GLY A 134 23.29 -0.02 -3.69
CA GLY A 134 23.25 1.43 -3.53
C GLY A 134 21.99 2.11 -4.05
N VAL A 135 20.90 1.37 -4.25
CA VAL A 135 19.63 1.96 -4.71
C VAL A 135 19.05 2.85 -3.61
N ALA A 136 18.79 4.11 -3.93
CA ALA A 136 18.21 5.05 -2.98
C ALA A 136 16.73 4.77 -2.77
N ILE A 137 16.35 4.20 -1.62
CA ILE A 137 14.97 3.80 -1.30
C ILE A 137 14.50 4.48 -0.03
N LYS A 138 13.27 4.99 -0.04
CA LYS A 138 12.54 5.48 1.12
C LYS A 138 11.33 4.60 1.35
N ILE A 139 11.05 4.24 2.61
CA ILE A 139 9.90 3.42 2.99
C ILE A 139 8.95 4.30 3.79
N VAL A 140 7.68 4.32 3.41
CA VAL A 140 6.62 4.99 4.16
C VAL A 140 5.61 3.96 4.66
N ARG A 141 5.21 4.04 5.93
CA ARG A 141 4.27 3.12 6.60
C ARG A 141 2.98 3.86 6.95
N PRO A 142 2.10 4.13 5.97
CA PRO A 142 0.87 4.85 6.26
C PRO A 142 -0.03 4.04 7.21
N GLY A 143 -0.68 4.75 8.13
CA GLY A 143 -1.78 4.23 8.92
C GLY A 143 -3.07 4.20 8.11
N HIS A 144 -4.18 4.60 8.75
CA HIS A 144 -5.47 4.70 8.04
C HIS A 144 -5.57 6.08 7.37
N ILE A 145 -5.30 6.12 6.06
CA ILE A 145 -5.49 7.33 5.27
C ILE A 145 -6.96 7.44 4.87
N TYR A 146 -7.53 8.62 5.05
CA TYR A 146 -8.88 8.95 4.61
C TYR A 146 -8.89 10.27 3.82
N GLY A 147 -9.94 10.51 3.05
CA GLY A 147 -10.06 11.72 2.24
C GLY A 147 -11.10 11.55 1.13
N PRO A 148 -11.27 12.55 0.27
CA PRO A 148 -12.37 12.61 -0.71
C PRO A 148 -12.33 11.53 -1.79
N SER A 149 -11.20 10.83 -1.99
CA SER A 149 -11.06 9.79 -3.00
C SER A 149 -11.47 8.38 -2.52
N LEU A 150 -12.11 8.24 -1.35
CA LEU A 150 -12.59 6.97 -0.84
C LEU A 150 -13.66 6.37 -1.75
N LYS A 151 -13.55 5.05 -1.98
CA LYS A 151 -14.57 4.33 -2.75
C LYS A 151 -15.80 4.07 -1.87
N ILE A 152 -16.99 4.20 -2.45
CA ILE A 152 -18.26 3.87 -1.78
C ILE A 152 -18.33 2.40 -1.34
N THR A 153 -17.53 1.53 -1.98
CA THR A 153 -17.42 0.10 -1.66
C THR A 153 -16.33 -0.20 -0.64
N ASP A 154 -15.67 0.82 -0.07
CA ASP A 154 -14.63 0.62 0.94
C ASP A 154 -15.26 0.18 2.26
N LYS A 155 -14.96 -1.05 2.68
CA LYS A 155 -15.51 -1.67 3.89
C LYS A 155 -14.71 -1.37 5.15
N ARG A 156 -13.66 -0.55 5.08
CA ARG A 156 -12.97 -0.09 6.29
C ARG A 156 -13.91 0.71 7.15
N ILE A 157 -13.84 0.53 8.46
CA ILE A 157 -14.83 1.04 9.39
C ILE A 157 -15.10 2.54 9.26
N SER A 158 -14.04 3.35 9.06
CA SER A 158 -14.18 4.79 8.87
C SER A 158 -15.01 5.15 7.63
N SER A 159 -14.76 4.46 6.51
CA SER A 159 -15.50 4.68 5.27
C SER A 159 -16.93 4.16 5.35
N ALA A 160 -17.10 2.94 5.88
CA ALA A 160 -18.42 2.33 6.03
C ALA A 160 -19.33 3.18 6.90
N PHE A 161 -18.86 3.60 8.08
CA PHE A 161 -19.66 4.42 9.00
C PHE A 161 -20.01 5.78 8.41
N MET A 162 -19.09 6.41 7.69
CA MET A 162 -19.37 7.67 7.01
C MET A 162 -20.46 7.52 5.94
N TYR A 163 -20.39 6.46 5.13
CA TYR A 163 -21.41 6.21 4.10
C TYR A 163 -22.77 5.81 4.71
N ASP A 164 -22.76 5.01 5.76
CA ASP A 164 -24.01 4.63 6.47
C ASP A 164 -24.67 5.87 7.10
N ALA A 165 -23.87 6.73 7.74
CA ALA A 165 -24.37 7.99 8.31
C ALA A 165 -24.97 8.94 7.25
N ILE A 166 -24.29 9.13 6.11
CA ILE A 166 -24.78 9.96 5.00
C ILE A 166 -26.12 9.42 4.44
N ARG A 167 -26.30 8.12 4.46
CA ARG A 167 -27.53 7.45 3.97
C ARG A 167 -28.63 7.33 5.03
N GLY A 168 -28.41 7.81 6.24
CA GLY A 168 -29.33 7.66 7.35
C GLY A 168 -29.48 6.21 7.82
N GLN A 169 -28.49 5.37 7.57
CA GLN A 169 -28.48 3.96 7.98
C GLN A 169 -27.88 3.81 9.39
N ASN A 170 -28.26 2.73 10.06
CA ASN A 170 -27.72 2.43 11.39
C ASN A 170 -26.24 2.07 11.30
N LEU A 171 -25.42 2.65 12.19
CA LEU A 171 -24.03 2.27 12.34
C LEU A 171 -23.92 0.99 13.16
N VAL A 172 -23.46 -0.09 12.53
CA VAL A 172 -23.36 -1.41 13.16
C VAL A 172 -21.91 -1.75 13.44
N MET A 173 -21.54 -1.76 14.73
CA MET A 173 -20.24 -2.27 15.17
C MET A 173 -20.24 -3.79 15.24
N LYS A 174 -19.27 -4.42 14.55
CA LYS A 174 -19.07 -5.89 14.57
C LYS A 174 -18.12 -6.35 15.68
N SER A 175 -17.60 -5.42 16.48
CA SER A 175 -16.68 -5.68 17.59
C SER A 175 -17.00 -4.75 18.76
N LYS A 176 -16.29 -4.92 19.88
CA LYS A 176 -16.45 -4.06 21.07
C LYS A 176 -15.96 -2.61 20.87
N GLY A 177 -15.30 -2.30 19.76
CA GLY A 177 -14.84 -0.94 19.46
C GLY A 177 -13.59 -0.50 20.24
N GLU A 178 -12.88 -1.40 20.88
CA GLU A 178 -11.71 -1.11 21.74
C GLU A 178 -10.40 -0.89 20.93
N GLN A 179 -10.45 -1.03 19.61
CA GLN A 179 -9.26 -0.91 18.78
C GLN A 179 -8.86 0.55 18.58
N LEU A 180 -7.66 0.90 18.99
CA LEU A 180 -7.06 2.19 18.69
C LEU A 180 -6.52 2.19 17.24
N ARG A 181 -6.71 3.30 16.54
CA ARG A 181 -6.28 3.50 15.15
C ARG A 181 -5.74 4.91 14.95
N SER A 182 -4.63 5.03 14.25
CA SER A 182 -4.14 6.31 13.78
C SER A 182 -4.79 6.64 12.44
N TYR A 183 -5.34 7.82 12.33
CA TYR A 183 -5.91 8.36 11.10
C TYR A 183 -5.13 9.58 10.64
N CYS A 184 -4.91 9.67 9.33
CA CYS A 184 -4.28 10.80 8.68
C CYS A 184 -5.15 11.23 7.49
N HIS A 185 -5.45 12.49 7.36
CA HIS A 185 -6.16 13.00 6.19
C HIS A 185 -5.21 13.05 4.99
N SER A 186 -5.72 12.83 3.79
CA SER A 186 -4.90 12.78 2.57
C SER A 186 -4.26 14.12 2.18
N LEU A 187 -4.60 15.21 2.86
CA LEU A 187 -3.98 16.53 2.69
C LEU A 187 -2.92 16.86 3.76
N ASP A 188 -2.76 16.02 4.79
CA ASP A 188 -1.72 16.16 5.82
C ASP A 188 -0.40 15.57 5.35
#